data_653df032e39305e55030c18dd2f949c4
#
_entry.id   653df032e39305e55030c18dd2f949c4
#
_cell.length_a   1.000
_cell.length_b   1.000
_cell.length_c   1.000
_cell.angle_alpha   90.00
_cell.angle_beta   90.00
_cell.angle_gamma   90.00
#
_symmetry.space_group_name_H-M   'P 1'
#
loop_
_entity.id
_entity.type
_entity.pdbx_description
1 polymer ?
#
loop_
_entity_poly.entity_id
_entity_poly.type
_entity_poly.pdbx_seq_one_letter_code
_entity_poly.pdbx_strand_id
1 'polypeptide(L)'
;MSVKTHNKTKLVPVNRSVALLPERDAKVSPILECIDLGVTFGGLKAVDNFDITIGRTEIAGLIGPNGAGKTTIFNLLTKVYQPTHGTILLDGKDIHSMTTAQVNRAGIARTFQNIRLFSELTVEENITVAMSSQIKYNMASGIFRLPSFWKGERIAHERAMELLSIFHMEQFANAKAGSLP
;
A
#
# COMPACT_ATOMS: atom_id res chain seq x y z
N MET A 1 6.46 -10.69 21.17
CA MET A 1 5.79 -9.41 21.47
C MET A 1 4.33 -9.61 21.08
N SER A 2 3.41 -9.75 22.03
CA SER A 2 2.00 -10.04 21.75
C SER A 2 1.32 -8.73 21.34
N VAL A 3 0.84 -8.64 20.11
CA VAL A 3 -0.01 -7.53 19.67
C VAL A 3 -1.41 -7.79 20.20
N LYS A 4 -1.82 -7.03 21.22
CA LYS A 4 -3.22 -7.02 21.64
C LYS A 4 -4.02 -6.29 20.57
N THR A 5 -4.81 -7.01 19.81
CA THR A 5 -5.90 -6.43 19.00
C THR A 5 -6.87 -5.75 19.97
N HIS A 6 -6.82 -4.43 20.06
CA HIS A 6 -7.80 -3.66 20.82
C HIS A 6 -9.08 -3.58 20.00
N ASN A 7 -10.02 -4.42 20.36
CA ASN A 7 -11.40 -4.27 19.95
C ASN A 7 -11.95 -2.94 20.50
N LYS A 8 -12.29 -2.01 19.59
CA LYS A 8 -13.15 -0.85 19.82
C LYS A 8 -12.64 0.24 20.77
N THR A 9 -11.79 1.12 20.28
CA THR A 9 -11.79 2.48 20.81
C THR A 9 -12.63 3.35 19.87
N LYS A 10 -13.87 3.65 20.27
CA LYS A 10 -14.73 4.63 19.60
C LYS A 10 -14.18 6.04 19.90
N LEU A 11 -13.28 6.55 19.07
CA LEU A 11 -12.70 7.88 19.26
C LEU A 11 -13.31 8.97 18.36
N VAL A 12 -14.15 8.62 17.40
CA VAL A 12 -14.87 9.61 16.58
C VAL A 12 -16.30 9.11 16.33
N PRO A 13 -17.33 9.92 16.54
CA PRO A 13 -18.69 9.57 16.13
C PRO A 13 -18.74 9.58 14.59
N VAL A 14 -18.64 8.41 14.00
CA VAL A 14 -18.85 8.25 12.56
C VAL A 14 -20.33 8.46 12.29
N ASN A 15 -20.65 9.43 11.42
CA ASN A 15 -22.01 9.65 10.97
C ASN A 15 -22.53 8.36 10.32
N ARG A 16 -23.55 7.73 10.89
CA ARG A 16 -24.10 6.43 10.50
C ARG A 16 -24.79 6.40 9.14
N SER A 17 -24.82 7.51 8.42
CA SER A 17 -25.44 7.60 7.10
C SER A 17 -24.56 7.09 5.94
N VAL A 18 -23.28 6.82 6.16
CA VAL A 18 -22.45 6.13 5.20
C VAL A 18 -22.57 4.63 5.48
N ALA A 19 -23.04 3.86 4.50
CA ALA A 19 -23.06 2.41 4.57
C ALA A 19 -21.62 1.89 4.70
N LEU A 20 -21.16 1.77 5.92
CA LEU A 20 -19.89 1.14 6.22
C LEU A 20 -19.96 -0.31 5.75
N LEU A 21 -18.91 -0.78 5.13
CA LEU A 21 -18.78 -2.19 4.79
C LEU A 21 -19.09 -3.04 6.02
N PRO A 22 -19.81 -4.15 5.88
CA PRO A 22 -20.18 -4.97 7.02
C PRO A 22 -18.94 -5.35 7.83
N GLU A 23 -19.04 -5.23 9.14
CA GLU A 23 -17.98 -5.61 10.07
C GLU A 23 -17.61 -7.08 9.80
N ARG A 24 -16.43 -7.34 9.28
CA ARG A 24 -15.97 -8.71 8.98
C ARG A 24 -15.16 -9.24 10.15
N ASP A 25 -15.44 -10.46 10.52
CA ASP A 25 -14.64 -11.19 11.49
C ASP A 25 -13.27 -11.52 10.86
N ALA A 26 -12.19 -11.00 11.42
CA ALA A 26 -10.82 -11.25 10.97
C ALA A 26 -10.48 -12.75 10.98
N LYS A 27 -11.08 -13.53 11.87
CA LYS A 27 -10.87 -14.98 11.99
C LYS A 27 -11.51 -15.77 10.86
N VAL A 28 -12.59 -15.26 10.26
CA VAL A 28 -13.32 -15.94 9.19
C VAL A 28 -12.71 -15.70 7.83
N SER A 29 -12.17 -14.49 7.59
CA SER A 29 -11.66 -14.10 6.26
C SER A 29 -10.61 -13.00 6.42
N PRO A 30 -9.44 -13.31 6.97
CA PRO A 30 -8.37 -12.34 7.11
C PRO A 30 -7.82 -11.91 5.77
N ILE A 31 -7.44 -10.63 5.65
CA ILE A 31 -6.74 -10.13 4.48
C ILE A 31 -5.23 -10.34 4.62
N LEU A 32 -4.72 -10.25 5.84
CA LEU A 32 -3.30 -10.41 6.13
C LEU A 32 -3.12 -11.24 7.39
N GLU A 33 -2.25 -12.25 7.29
CA GLU A 33 -1.83 -13.04 8.45
C GLU A 33 -0.30 -13.14 8.47
N CYS A 34 0.29 -12.98 9.63
CA CYS A 34 1.69 -13.35 9.89
C CYS A 34 1.69 -14.43 10.95
N ILE A 35 2.44 -15.49 10.68
CA ILE A 35 2.53 -16.65 11.56
C ILE A 35 4.00 -16.90 11.87
N ASP A 36 4.36 -16.78 13.14
CA ASP A 36 5.72 -17.01 13.66
C ASP A 36 6.81 -16.23 12.87
N LEU A 37 6.48 -14.98 12.48
CA LEU A 37 7.33 -14.20 11.60
C LEU A 37 8.56 -13.69 12.34
N GLY A 38 9.74 -13.94 11.77
CA GLY A 38 10.99 -13.44 12.34
C GLY A 38 12.06 -13.13 11.31
N VAL A 39 12.96 -12.21 11.68
CA VAL A 39 14.13 -11.87 10.88
C VAL A 39 15.34 -11.58 11.77
N THR A 40 16.48 -12.15 11.35
CA THR A 40 17.77 -11.99 12.01
C THR A 40 18.78 -11.36 11.05
N PHE A 41 19.47 -10.32 11.49
CA PHE A 41 20.53 -9.62 10.74
C PHE A 41 21.86 -9.78 11.47
N GLY A 42 22.84 -10.47 10.88
CA GLY A 42 24.17 -10.63 11.46
C GLY A 42 24.15 -11.13 12.92
N GLY A 43 23.21 -12.04 13.27
CA GLY A 43 23.04 -12.56 14.62
C GLY A 43 22.10 -11.76 15.52
N LEU A 44 21.71 -10.53 15.15
CA LEU A 44 20.72 -9.73 15.89
C LEU A 44 19.32 -10.11 15.43
N LYS A 45 18.50 -10.65 16.33
CA LYS A 45 17.08 -10.88 16.11
C LYS A 45 16.33 -9.55 16.15
N ALA A 46 15.98 -9.01 14.99
CA ALA A 46 15.25 -7.74 14.87
C ALA A 46 13.74 -7.91 15.03
N VAL A 47 13.22 -9.06 14.64
CA VAL A 47 11.84 -9.51 14.89
C VAL A 47 11.90 -10.98 15.22
N ASP A 48 11.13 -11.43 16.20
CA ASP A 48 11.08 -12.82 16.63
C ASP A 48 9.66 -13.16 17.06
N ASN A 49 9.12 -14.27 16.54
CA ASN A 49 7.79 -14.81 16.85
C ASN A 49 6.68 -13.74 16.76
N PHE A 50 6.61 -13.02 15.65
CA PHE A 50 5.58 -12.01 15.43
C PHE A 50 4.36 -12.64 14.75
N ASP A 51 3.22 -12.56 15.42
CA ASP A 51 1.93 -13.03 14.94
C ASP A 51 0.95 -11.85 14.83
N ILE A 52 0.22 -11.77 13.72
CA ILE A 52 -0.88 -10.83 13.55
C ILE A 52 -1.88 -11.38 12.53
N THR A 53 -3.15 -11.12 12.77
CA THR A 53 -4.25 -11.40 11.85
C THR A 53 -5.06 -10.12 11.66
N ILE A 54 -5.25 -9.70 10.41
CA ILE A 54 -5.96 -8.46 10.07
C ILE A 54 -7.12 -8.78 9.12
N GLY A 55 -8.32 -8.35 9.49
CA GLY A 55 -9.53 -8.45 8.67
C GLY A 55 -9.57 -7.42 7.53
N ARG A 56 -10.43 -7.66 6.52
CA ARG A 56 -10.50 -6.83 5.30
C ARG A 56 -10.87 -5.36 5.52
N THR A 57 -11.56 -5.05 6.62
CA THR A 57 -12.04 -3.68 6.94
C THR A 57 -11.50 -3.22 8.29
N GLU A 58 -10.45 -3.85 8.77
CA GLU A 58 -9.86 -3.60 10.07
C GLU A 58 -8.72 -2.59 9.97
N ILE A 59 -8.61 -1.73 10.97
CA ILE A 59 -7.45 -0.87 11.20
C ILE A 59 -6.65 -1.47 12.35
N ALA A 60 -5.46 -1.95 12.07
CA ALA A 60 -4.54 -2.50 13.07
C ALA A 60 -3.40 -1.52 13.36
N GLY A 61 -3.11 -1.30 14.64
CA GLY A 61 -2.02 -0.43 15.10
C GLY A 61 -0.85 -1.25 15.65
N LEU A 62 0.37 -0.99 15.15
CA LEU A 62 1.60 -1.56 15.68
C LEU A 62 2.29 -0.55 16.58
N ILE A 63 2.26 -0.79 17.91
CA ILE A 63 2.75 0.12 18.94
C ILE A 63 3.98 -0.48 19.62
N GLY A 64 4.96 0.35 19.94
CA GLY A 64 6.17 -0.06 20.67
C GLY A 64 7.22 1.06 20.69
N PRO A 65 8.25 0.96 21.55
CA PRO A 65 9.33 1.94 21.65
C PRO A 65 10.17 2.01 20.36
N ASN A 66 11.05 3.01 20.27
CA ASN A 66 12.02 3.08 19.18
C ASN A 66 12.94 1.85 19.25
N GLY A 67 13.26 1.27 18.10
CA GLY A 67 14.03 0.02 18.02
C GLY A 67 13.22 -1.28 18.23
N ALA A 68 11.93 -1.22 18.53
CA ALA A 68 11.09 -2.42 18.74
C ALA A 68 10.78 -3.24 17.45
N GLY A 69 11.46 -2.98 16.34
CA GLY A 69 11.25 -3.74 15.10
C GLY A 69 10.04 -3.33 14.25
N LYS A 70 9.30 -2.26 14.59
CA LYS A 70 8.11 -1.83 13.83
C LYS A 70 8.39 -1.63 12.33
N THR A 71 9.41 -0.85 12.01
CA THR A 71 9.83 -0.61 10.61
C THR A 71 10.28 -1.90 9.93
N THR A 72 10.94 -2.79 10.67
CA THR A 72 11.37 -4.09 10.16
C THR A 72 10.16 -4.96 9.78
N ILE A 73 9.11 -4.97 10.61
CA ILE A 73 7.86 -5.67 10.29
C ILE A 73 7.25 -5.11 9.00
N PHE A 74 7.13 -3.79 8.85
CA PHE A 74 6.66 -3.19 7.60
C PHE A 74 7.54 -3.55 6.39
N ASN A 75 8.86 -3.63 6.56
CA ASN A 75 9.78 -4.06 5.51
C ASN A 75 9.59 -5.54 5.13
N LEU A 76 9.26 -6.40 6.09
CA LEU A 76 8.92 -7.81 5.84
C LEU A 76 7.59 -7.92 5.07
N LEU A 77 6.55 -7.22 5.51
CA LEU A 77 5.23 -7.22 4.87
C LEU A 77 5.28 -6.73 3.41
N THR A 78 6.13 -5.75 3.13
CA THR A 78 6.31 -5.20 1.78
C THR A 78 7.39 -5.90 0.97
N LYS A 79 7.96 -7.00 1.50
CA LYS A 79 9.04 -7.80 0.86
C LYS A 79 10.29 -6.99 0.49
N VAL A 80 10.56 -5.90 1.23
CA VAL A 80 11.86 -5.21 1.21
C VAL A 80 12.92 -6.09 1.90
N TYR A 81 12.52 -6.79 2.96
CA TYR A 81 13.32 -7.82 3.62
C TYR A 81 12.64 -9.19 3.47
N GLN A 82 13.46 -10.23 3.43
CA GLN A 82 13.00 -11.61 3.50
C GLN A 82 12.95 -12.05 4.97
N PRO A 83 11.90 -12.74 5.42
CA PRO A 83 11.90 -13.34 6.76
C PRO A 83 12.92 -14.46 6.83
N THR A 84 13.53 -14.64 8.01
CA THR A 84 14.40 -15.79 8.30
C THR A 84 13.56 -17.03 8.60
N HIS A 85 12.37 -16.83 9.24
CA HIS A 85 11.38 -17.87 9.51
C HIS A 85 9.98 -17.26 9.53
N GLY A 86 8.98 -18.13 9.57
CA GLY A 86 7.58 -17.75 9.58
C GLY A 86 6.98 -17.51 8.19
N THR A 87 5.69 -17.23 8.16
CA THR A 87 4.91 -17.12 6.93
C THR A 87 4.09 -15.84 6.93
N ILE A 88 3.96 -15.23 5.76
CA ILE A 88 3.07 -14.09 5.53
C ILE A 88 2.04 -14.52 4.49
N LEU A 89 0.76 -14.51 4.88
CA LEU A 89 -0.36 -14.82 3.99
C LEU A 89 -1.10 -13.54 3.64
N LEU A 90 -1.29 -13.29 2.35
CA LEU A 90 -2.13 -12.22 1.83
C LEU A 90 -3.34 -12.85 1.13
N ASP A 91 -4.52 -12.61 1.65
CA ASP A 91 -5.77 -13.23 1.18
C ASP A 91 -5.65 -14.77 1.09
N GLY A 92 -5.06 -15.37 2.12
CA GLY A 92 -4.79 -16.80 2.23
C GLY A 92 -3.65 -17.33 1.35
N LYS A 93 -2.96 -16.49 0.58
CA LYS A 93 -1.84 -16.88 -0.29
C LYS A 93 -0.50 -16.51 0.34
N ASP A 94 0.41 -17.47 0.43
CA ASP A 94 1.77 -17.21 0.87
C ASP A 94 2.51 -16.30 -0.13
N ILE A 95 3.04 -15.18 0.39
CA ILE A 95 3.80 -14.22 -0.40
C ILE A 95 5.31 -14.46 -0.35
N HIS A 96 5.78 -15.57 0.22
CA HIS A 96 7.21 -15.85 0.42
C HIS A 96 8.03 -15.75 -0.87
N SER A 97 7.56 -16.30 -1.96
CA SER A 97 8.22 -16.30 -3.27
C SER A 97 8.00 -15.03 -4.09
N MET A 98 7.14 -14.11 -3.62
CA MET A 98 6.81 -12.90 -4.36
C MET A 98 7.90 -11.84 -4.24
N THR A 99 8.10 -11.08 -5.32
CA THR A 99 8.89 -9.85 -5.32
C THR A 99 8.08 -8.69 -4.74
N THR A 100 8.74 -7.60 -4.31
CA THR A 100 8.08 -6.36 -3.84
C THR A 100 7.03 -5.85 -4.83
N ALA A 101 7.34 -5.87 -6.14
CA ALA A 101 6.40 -5.44 -7.17
C ALA A 101 5.17 -6.36 -7.29
N GLN A 102 5.34 -7.68 -7.10
CA GLN A 102 4.23 -8.63 -7.11
C GLN A 102 3.34 -8.47 -5.87
N VAL A 103 3.93 -8.26 -4.70
CA VAL A 103 3.21 -7.99 -3.45
C VAL A 103 2.40 -6.69 -3.55
N ASN A 104 2.98 -5.65 -4.16
CA ASN A 104 2.25 -4.40 -4.41
C ASN A 104 1.04 -4.63 -5.34
N ARG A 105 1.23 -5.37 -6.45
CA ARG A 105 0.11 -5.73 -7.36
C ARG A 105 -0.93 -6.63 -6.70
N ALA A 106 -0.53 -7.42 -5.71
CA ALA A 106 -1.43 -8.27 -4.93
C ALA A 106 -2.27 -7.47 -3.91
N GLY A 107 -1.93 -6.19 -3.66
CA GLY A 107 -2.76 -5.28 -2.87
C GLY A 107 -2.08 -4.68 -1.63
N ILE A 108 -0.82 -4.98 -1.34
CA ILE A 108 -0.10 -4.33 -0.24
C ILE A 108 0.57 -3.05 -0.78
N ALA A 109 0.09 -1.89 -0.35
CA ALA A 109 0.73 -0.61 -0.60
C ALA A 109 1.31 -0.04 0.71
N ARG A 110 2.37 0.77 0.58
CA ARG A 110 3.00 1.45 1.71
C ARG A 110 3.21 2.92 1.37
N THR A 111 2.87 3.79 2.30
CA THR A 111 3.27 5.20 2.26
C THR A 111 4.68 5.34 2.85
N PHE A 112 5.54 6.10 2.20
CA PHE A 112 6.90 6.39 2.65
C PHE A 112 6.97 7.81 3.19
N GLN A 113 7.76 8.02 4.25
CA GLN A 113 7.97 9.35 4.84
C GLN A 113 8.70 10.30 3.88
N ASN A 114 9.65 9.78 3.10
CA ASN A 114 10.36 10.53 2.07
C ASN A 114 9.70 10.26 0.71
N ILE A 115 8.78 11.13 0.32
CA ILE A 115 8.16 11.09 -0.99
C ILE A 115 9.18 11.66 -1.99
N ARG A 116 9.58 10.86 -2.98
CA ARG A 116 10.39 11.32 -4.11
C ARG A 116 9.47 11.62 -5.29
N LEU A 117 9.09 12.88 -5.40
CA LEU A 117 8.37 13.36 -6.58
C LEU A 117 9.35 13.62 -7.73
N PHE A 118 8.87 13.46 -8.94
CA PHE A 118 9.55 13.97 -10.13
C PHE A 118 9.25 15.47 -10.21
N SER A 119 10.15 16.29 -9.65
CA SER A 119 9.95 17.74 -9.46
C SER A 119 9.69 18.50 -10.76
N GLU A 120 10.27 18.04 -11.87
CA GLU A 120 10.12 18.67 -13.18
C GLU A 120 8.83 18.28 -13.92
N LEU A 121 8.19 17.18 -13.50
CA LEU A 121 6.90 16.76 -14.03
C LEU A 121 5.77 17.51 -13.33
N THR A 122 4.63 17.62 -14.00
CA THR A 122 3.42 18.18 -13.42
C THR A 122 2.87 17.24 -12.33
N VAL A 123 1.95 17.74 -11.53
CA VAL A 123 1.24 16.94 -10.50
C VAL A 123 0.49 15.79 -11.17
N GLU A 124 -0.22 16.06 -12.26
CA GLU A 124 -0.94 15.03 -13.01
C GLU A 124 0.01 13.97 -13.59
N GLU A 125 1.14 14.37 -14.18
CA GLU A 125 2.13 13.45 -14.72
C GLU A 125 2.73 12.54 -13.63
N ASN A 126 3.00 13.08 -12.43
CA ASN A 126 3.44 12.25 -11.29
C ASN A 126 2.43 11.18 -10.93
N ILE A 127 1.12 11.51 -10.90
CA ILE A 127 0.05 10.55 -10.64
C ILE A 127 -0.01 9.50 -11.76
N THR A 128 0.06 9.95 -13.02
CA THR A 128 0.02 9.06 -14.19
C THR A 128 1.19 8.08 -14.19
N VAL A 129 2.41 8.54 -13.87
CA VAL A 129 3.58 7.65 -13.70
C VAL A 129 3.35 6.62 -12.60
N ALA A 130 2.79 7.03 -11.45
CA ALA A 130 2.48 6.10 -10.37
C ALA A 130 1.45 5.03 -10.77
N MET A 131 0.51 5.38 -11.65
CA MET A 131 -0.51 4.47 -12.17
C MET A 131 -0.04 3.63 -13.38
N SER A 132 1.17 3.82 -13.89
CA SER A 132 1.66 3.18 -15.12
C SER A 132 1.58 1.65 -15.09
N SER A 133 1.70 1.02 -13.92
CA SER A 133 1.55 -0.43 -13.74
C SER A 133 0.12 -0.94 -13.97
N GLN A 134 -0.88 -0.07 -13.92
CA GLN A 134 -2.31 -0.39 -14.10
C GLN A 134 -2.80 -0.09 -15.53
N ILE A 135 -2.05 0.74 -16.27
CA ILE A 135 -2.41 1.12 -17.64
C ILE A 135 -1.95 0.01 -18.59
N LYS A 136 -2.92 -0.59 -19.28
CA LYS A 136 -2.67 -1.72 -20.19
C LYS A 136 -2.58 -1.25 -21.64
N TYR A 137 -1.44 -0.70 -22.03
CA TYR A 137 -1.07 -0.65 -23.46
C TYR A 137 0.35 -1.20 -23.63
N ASN A 138 0.60 -1.82 -24.79
CA ASN A 138 1.92 -2.38 -25.07
C ASN A 138 2.86 -1.30 -25.65
N MET A 139 4.16 -1.55 -25.59
CA MET A 139 5.18 -0.61 -26.08
C MET A 139 4.98 -0.23 -27.56
N ALA A 140 4.52 -1.15 -28.40
CA ALA A 140 4.23 -0.89 -29.79
C ALA A 140 3.09 0.13 -29.96
N SER A 141 2.02 0.03 -29.14
CA SER A 141 0.94 1.03 -29.15
C SER A 141 1.41 2.42 -28.77
N GLY A 142 2.36 2.53 -27.84
CA GLY A 142 2.96 3.81 -27.45
C GLY A 142 3.82 4.41 -28.56
N ILE A 143 4.69 3.62 -29.20
CA ILE A 143 5.58 4.07 -30.30
C ILE A 143 4.78 4.53 -31.51
N PHE A 144 3.78 3.76 -31.93
CA PHE A 144 2.96 4.04 -33.11
C PHE A 144 1.74 4.91 -32.83
N ARG A 145 1.56 5.38 -31.58
CA ARG A 145 0.42 6.19 -31.12
C ARG A 145 -0.93 5.66 -31.59
N LEU A 146 -1.12 4.34 -31.47
CA LEU A 146 -2.34 3.66 -31.88
C LEU A 146 -3.56 4.15 -31.06
N PRO A 147 -4.80 3.94 -31.52
CA PRO A 147 -6.00 4.35 -30.77
C PRO A 147 -6.07 3.81 -29.32
N SER A 148 -5.47 2.63 -29.06
CA SER A 148 -5.35 2.05 -27.72
C SER A 148 -4.46 2.88 -26.79
N PHE A 149 -3.42 3.53 -27.31
CA PHE A 149 -2.58 4.47 -26.55
C PHE A 149 -3.41 5.68 -26.10
N TRP A 150 -4.05 6.37 -27.02
CA TRP A 150 -4.89 7.54 -26.71
C TRP A 150 -6.02 7.23 -25.73
N LYS A 151 -6.61 6.03 -25.84
CA LYS A 151 -7.61 5.57 -24.89
C LYS A 151 -6.99 5.38 -23.50
N GLY A 152 -5.79 4.82 -23.41
CA GLY A 152 -5.03 4.66 -22.16
C GLY A 152 -4.72 5.99 -21.50
N GLU A 153 -4.18 6.94 -22.26
CA GLU A 153 -3.86 8.29 -21.79
C GLU A 153 -5.11 9.03 -21.26
N ARG A 154 -6.25 8.93 -21.96
CA ARG A 154 -7.49 9.54 -21.49
C ARG A 154 -7.96 8.94 -20.18
N ILE A 155 -7.92 7.61 -20.04
CA ILE A 155 -8.29 6.92 -18.79
C ILE A 155 -7.34 7.35 -17.65
N ALA A 156 -6.04 7.48 -17.94
CA ALA A 156 -5.06 7.93 -16.98
C ALA A 156 -5.34 9.36 -16.50
N HIS A 157 -5.63 10.27 -17.43
CA HIS A 157 -6.03 11.64 -17.14
C HIS A 157 -7.30 11.71 -16.29
N GLU A 158 -8.38 11.06 -16.71
CA GLU A 158 -9.64 11.02 -15.98
C GLU A 158 -9.43 10.52 -14.54
N ARG A 159 -8.63 9.47 -14.37
CA ARG A 159 -8.34 8.90 -13.08
C ARG A 159 -7.44 9.79 -12.22
N ALA A 160 -6.46 10.47 -12.83
CA ALA A 160 -5.62 11.44 -12.13
C ALA A 160 -6.45 12.61 -11.61
N MET A 161 -7.37 13.15 -12.43
CA MET A 161 -8.26 14.23 -12.02
C MET A 161 -9.24 13.80 -10.92
N GLU A 162 -9.77 12.58 -10.98
CA GLU A 162 -10.59 12.00 -9.90
C GLU A 162 -9.81 11.94 -8.57
N LEU A 163 -8.55 11.48 -8.60
CA LEU A 163 -7.71 11.44 -7.40
C LEU A 163 -7.41 12.84 -6.87
N LEU A 164 -7.11 13.80 -7.74
CA LEU A 164 -6.88 15.21 -7.34
C LEU A 164 -8.12 15.84 -6.72
N SER A 165 -9.31 15.49 -7.20
CA SER A 165 -10.57 16.04 -6.67
C SER A 165 -10.83 15.61 -5.22
N ILE A 166 -10.36 14.42 -4.81
CA ILE A 166 -10.47 13.96 -3.42
C ILE A 166 -9.76 14.91 -2.44
N PHE A 167 -8.68 15.54 -2.91
CA PHE A 167 -7.86 16.48 -2.11
C PHE A 167 -8.09 17.93 -2.48
N HIS A 168 -9.06 18.27 -3.35
CA HIS A 168 -9.33 19.61 -3.87
C HIS A 168 -8.10 20.25 -4.51
N MET A 169 -7.34 19.46 -5.27
CA MET A 169 -6.07 19.85 -5.90
C MET A 169 -6.14 19.94 -7.42
N GLU A 170 -7.30 19.91 -8.04
CA GLU A 170 -7.49 19.91 -9.51
C GLU A 170 -6.83 21.12 -10.17
N GLN A 171 -6.87 22.29 -9.52
CA GLN A 171 -6.26 23.52 -10.01
C GLN A 171 -4.73 23.44 -10.14
N PHE A 172 -4.10 22.49 -9.43
CA PHE A 172 -2.66 22.28 -9.48
C PHE A 172 -2.23 21.19 -10.47
N ALA A 173 -3.15 20.56 -11.19
CA ALA A 173 -2.87 19.44 -12.08
C ALA A 173 -1.70 19.73 -13.04
N ASN A 174 -1.68 20.92 -13.63
CA ASN A 174 -0.66 21.39 -14.58
C ASN A 174 0.54 22.09 -13.93
N ALA A 175 0.54 22.29 -12.62
CA ALA A 175 1.67 22.88 -11.92
C ALA A 175 2.82 21.87 -11.80
N LYS A 176 4.08 22.34 -11.87
CA LYS A 176 5.23 21.48 -11.59
C LYS A 176 5.17 21.01 -10.13
N ALA A 177 5.37 19.70 -9.90
CA ALA A 177 5.30 19.13 -8.58
C ALA A 177 6.33 19.74 -7.61
N GLY A 178 7.50 20.14 -8.13
CA GLY A 178 8.53 20.81 -7.33
C GLY A 178 8.23 22.25 -6.94
N SER A 179 7.17 22.88 -7.51
CA SER A 179 6.76 24.25 -7.18
C SER A 179 5.67 24.33 -6.12
N LEU A 180 5.13 23.19 -5.70
CA LEU A 180 4.14 23.14 -4.63
C LEU A 180 4.82 23.39 -3.27
N PRO A 181 4.12 24.06 -2.33
CA PRO A 181 4.64 24.33 -1.00
C PRO A 181 4.77 23.07 -0.15
#